data_130688d2f0e879b5d2c6905d4f342b96
#
_entry.id   130688d2f0e879b5d2c6905d4f342b96
#
_cell.length_a   1.000
_cell.length_b   1.000
_cell.length_c   1.000
_cell.angle_alpha   90.00
_cell.angle_beta   90.00
_cell.angle_gamma   90.00
#
_symmetry.space_group_name_H-M   'P 1'
#
loop_
_entity.id
_entity.type
_entity.pdbx_description
1 polymer ?
#
loop_
_entity_poly.entity_id
_entity_poly.type
_entity_poly.pdbx_seq_one_letter_code
_entity_poly.pdbx_strand_id
1 'polypeptide(L)'
;MILVSAMCCVSCKDKNTPPLKFSTRQIETTAVGGEYNVTITGGDWWLEPYVMIDGKTIYEDKVKITYEGEGNKKLPVKIEGVWFTILQKDKKTLYVKIAENNTNKNRILLIFLQHLDYFPDICVTQKGK
;
A
#
# COMPACT_ATOMS: atom_id res chain seq x y z
N MET A 1 21.34 3.73 -0.68
CA MET A 1 20.32 3.54 0.01
C MET A 1 19.14 4.36 -0.22
N ILE A 2 19.28 5.59 -0.29
CA ILE A 2 18.23 6.53 -0.45
C ILE A 2 17.60 6.48 -1.81
N LEU A 3 18.37 6.07 -2.80
CA LEU A 3 17.90 6.01 -4.16
C LEU A 3 16.74 5.06 -4.39
N VAL A 4 16.65 4.03 -3.56
CA VAL A 4 15.59 3.05 -3.72
C VAL A 4 14.23 3.66 -3.40
N SER A 5 14.17 4.51 -2.40
CA SER A 5 12.91 5.16 -2.03
C SER A 5 12.38 6.06 -3.13
N ALA A 6 13.26 6.74 -3.82
CA ALA A 6 12.84 7.65 -4.88
C ALA A 6 12.16 6.91 -6.03
N MET A 7 12.53 5.67 -6.28
CA MET A 7 11.95 4.91 -7.37
C MET A 7 10.51 4.50 -7.11
N CYS A 8 10.11 4.39 -5.86
CA CYS A 8 8.75 3.97 -5.55
C CYS A 8 7.70 4.97 -5.98
N CYS A 9 8.07 6.20 -6.22
CA CYS A 9 7.11 7.25 -6.52
C CYS A 9 7.19 7.78 -7.94
N VAL A 10 7.85 7.07 -8.82
CA VAL A 10 8.05 7.54 -10.18
C VAL A 10 6.73 7.68 -10.93
N SER A 11 5.78 6.82 -10.64
CA SER A 11 4.52 6.80 -11.37
C SER A 11 3.54 7.89 -10.95
N CYS A 12 3.92 8.77 -10.06
CA CYS A 12 2.99 9.69 -9.45
C CYS A 12 2.75 10.98 -10.21
N LYS A 13 3.11 11.03 -11.46
CA LYS A 13 3.06 12.30 -12.19
C LYS A 13 1.97 12.34 -13.21
N ASP A 14 0.78 12.57 -12.76
CA ASP A 14 -0.32 12.83 -13.68
C ASP A 14 -0.82 14.23 -13.44
N LYS A 15 -0.70 15.06 -14.45
CA LYS A 15 -1.08 16.48 -14.34
C LYS A 15 -2.56 16.72 -14.47
N ASN A 16 -3.28 15.78 -15.04
CA ASN A 16 -4.68 15.97 -15.38
C ASN A 16 -5.64 15.45 -14.35
N THR A 17 -5.16 14.74 -13.36
CA THR A 17 -6.00 14.16 -12.32
C THR A 17 -5.90 14.97 -11.05
N PRO A 18 -7.04 15.32 -10.42
CA PRO A 18 -6.98 16.03 -9.14
C PRO A 18 -6.13 15.24 -8.16
N PRO A 19 -5.17 15.87 -7.52
CA PRO A 19 -4.24 15.16 -6.66
C PRO A 19 -4.88 14.71 -5.35
N LEU A 20 -4.69 13.46 -5.02
CA LEU A 20 -4.86 13.03 -3.65
C LEU A 20 -3.69 13.56 -2.84
N LYS A 21 -3.93 13.85 -1.58
CA LYS A 21 -2.88 14.28 -0.65
C LYS A 21 -2.65 13.18 0.35
N PHE A 22 -1.39 12.81 0.51
CA PHE A 22 -0.96 11.73 1.40
C PHE A 22 -0.11 12.30 2.52
N SER A 23 -0.31 11.83 3.74
CA SER A 23 0.59 12.19 4.83
C SER A 23 2.00 11.66 4.54
N THR A 24 2.07 10.49 3.91
CA THR A 24 3.33 9.96 3.39
C THR A 24 3.02 8.95 2.29
N ARG A 25 3.93 8.77 1.36
CA ARG A 25 3.85 7.73 0.35
C ARG A 25 5.00 6.75 0.47
N GLN A 26 5.89 6.98 1.43
CA GLN A 26 7.01 6.10 1.69
C GLN A 26 7.09 5.81 3.17
N ILE A 27 7.05 4.54 3.50
CA ILE A 27 7.17 4.06 4.85
C ILE A 27 8.46 3.24 4.91
N GLU A 28 9.38 3.67 5.79
CA GLU A 28 10.61 2.93 6.02
C GLU A 28 10.53 2.35 7.42
N THR A 29 10.68 1.04 7.51
CA THR A 29 10.58 0.37 8.79
C THR A 29 11.77 -0.55 9.01
N THR A 30 12.10 -0.77 10.27
CA THR A 30 13.19 -1.65 10.64
C THR A 30 12.74 -3.10 10.59
N ALA A 31 13.66 -4.01 10.86
CA ALA A 31 13.34 -5.44 10.88
C ALA A 31 12.26 -5.78 11.91
N VAL A 32 12.10 -4.97 12.96
CA VAL A 32 11.07 -5.21 13.97
C VAL A 32 9.66 -5.03 13.41
N GLY A 33 9.51 -4.16 12.40
CA GLY A 33 8.21 -3.84 11.86
C GLY A 33 7.51 -2.74 12.62
N GLY A 34 6.21 -2.60 12.41
CA GLY A 34 5.44 -1.56 13.08
C GLY A 34 4.06 -1.38 12.48
N GLU A 35 3.37 -0.38 12.98
CA GLU A 35 2.03 -0.03 12.52
C GLU A 35 2.03 1.44 12.10
N TYR A 36 1.37 1.71 10.99
CA TYR A 36 1.40 3.03 10.38
C TYR A 36 0.00 3.41 9.90
N ASN A 37 -0.34 4.68 10.04
CA ASN A 37 -1.57 5.22 9.48
C ASN A 37 -1.20 6.27 8.45
N VAL A 38 -1.68 6.11 7.23
CA VAL A 38 -1.48 7.07 6.16
C VAL A 38 -2.78 7.82 5.97
N THR A 39 -2.75 9.14 6.12
CA THR A 39 -3.91 9.98 5.89
C THR A 39 -3.96 10.36 4.42
N ILE A 40 -5.11 10.14 3.79
CA ILE A 40 -5.30 10.38 2.37
C ILE A 40 -6.53 11.25 2.19
N THR A 41 -6.33 12.43 1.63
CA THR A 41 -7.40 13.41 1.42
C THR A 41 -7.38 13.89 -0.02
N GLY A 42 -8.39 14.68 -0.40
CA GLY A 42 -8.44 15.27 -1.74
C GLY A 42 -9.41 14.60 -2.67
N GLY A 43 -10.07 13.53 -2.25
CA GLY A 43 -11.04 12.84 -3.05
C GLY A 43 -11.28 11.41 -2.58
N ASP A 44 -12.18 10.74 -3.23
CA ASP A 44 -12.48 9.34 -2.93
C ASP A 44 -11.38 8.45 -3.50
N TRP A 45 -11.09 7.40 -2.79
CA TRP A 45 -10.10 6.43 -3.23
C TRP A 45 -10.48 5.06 -2.69
N TRP A 46 -9.95 4.04 -3.32
CA TRP A 46 -10.14 2.68 -2.84
C TRP A 46 -8.90 1.86 -3.13
N LEU A 47 -8.81 0.77 -2.40
CA LEU A 47 -7.68 -0.13 -2.45
C LEU A 47 -7.78 -1.00 -3.70
N GLU A 48 -6.68 -1.20 -4.40
CA GLU A 48 -6.64 -2.17 -5.49
C GLU A 48 -6.50 -3.58 -4.91
N PRO A 49 -7.06 -4.59 -5.57
CA PRO A 49 -7.07 -5.95 -5.03
C PRO A 49 -5.79 -6.73 -5.31
N TYR A 50 -4.66 -6.10 -5.17
CA TYR A 50 -3.35 -6.73 -5.32
C TYR A 50 -2.29 -5.84 -4.72
N VAL A 51 -1.12 -6.43 -4.48
CA VAL A 51 0.06 -5.70 -4.04
C VAL A 51 1.23 -6.17 -4.88
N MET A 52 2.36 -5.47 -4.78
CA MET A 52 3.59 -5.91 -5.39
C MET A 52 4.63 -6.09 -4.31
N ILE A 53 5.28 -7.26 -4.29
CA ILE A 53 6.32 -7.58 -3.32
C ILE A 53 7.60 -7.86 -4.10
N ASP A 54 8.64 -7.08 -3.83
CA ASP A 54 9.95 -7.22 -4.46
C ASP A 54 9.85 -7.33 -5.98
N GLY A 55 8.97 -6.49 -6.57
CA GLY A 55 8.80 -6.43 -8.01
C GLY A 55 7.84 -7.44 -8.60
N LYS A 56 7.21 -8.27 -7.78
CA LYS A 56 6.25 -9.27 -8.25
C LYS A 56 4.85 -8.92 -7.81
N THR A 57 3.91 -8.95 -8.74
CA THR A 57 2.51 -8.69 -8.42
C THR A 57 1.90 -9.91 -7.74
N ILE A 58 1.25 -9.67 -6.62
CA ILE A 58 0.65 -10.72 -5.79
C ILE A 58 -0.86 -10.50 -5.78
N TYR A 59 -1.58 -11.50 -6.26
CA TYR A 59 -3.04 -11.45 -6.37
C TYR A 59 -3.71 -12.26 -5.25
N GLU A 60 -5.03 -12.31 -5.29
CA GLU A 60 -5.83 -12.93 -4.23
C GLU A 60 -5.59 -14.43 -4.04
N ASP A 61 -4.90 -15.08 -4.94
CA ASP A 61 -4.53 -16.48 -4.75
C ASP A 61 -3.39 -16.64 -3.73
N LYS A 62 -2.68 -15.55 -3.43
CA LYS A 62 -1.54 -15.57 -2.52
C LYS A 62 -1.73 -14.71 -1.28
N VAL A 63 -2.77 -13.90 -1.24
CA VAL A 63 -3.09 -13.04 -0.10
C VAL A 63 -4.59 -13.14 0.14
N LYS A 64 -5.00 -12.78 1.36
CA LYS A 64 -6.41 -12.78 1.70
C LYS A 64 -6.95 -11.37 1.51
N ILE A 65 -7.97 -11.23 0.68
CA ILE A 65 -8.59 -9.94 0.42
C ILE A 65 -10.02 -9.96 0.96
N THR A 66 -10.35 -8.96 1.75
CA THR A 66 -11.70 -8.78 2.28
C THR A 66 -12.37 -7.66 1.50
N TYR A 67 -13.57 -7.91 1.05
CA TYR A 67 -14.37 -6.96 0.27
C TYR A 67 -15.57 -6.51 1.07
N GLU A 68 -15.98 -5.26 0.87
CA GLU A 68 -17.22 -4.73 1.44
C GLU A 68 -18.05 -4.09 0.34
N GLY A 69 -19.36 -4.07 0.54
CA GLY A 69 -20.30 -3.54 -0.42
C GLY A 69 -21.35 -4.57 -0.77
N GLU A 70 -22.28 -4.20 -1.64
CA GLU A 70 -23.38 -5.06 -2.03
C GLU A 70 -23.33 -5.37 -3.53
N GLY A 71 -23.68 -6.61 -3.87
CA GLY A 71 -23.79 -7.03 -5.24
C GLY A 71 -22.51 -6.85 -6.02
N ASN A 72 -22.58 -6.13 -7.13
CA ASN A 72 -21.44 -5.89 -8.00
C ASN A 72 -20.56 -4.73 -7.54
N LYS A 73 -20.91 -4.10 -6.41
CA LYS A 73 -20.18 -2.94 -5.92
C LYS A 73 -19.29 -3.26 -4.74
N LYS A 74 -18.82 -4.49 -4.67
CA LYS A 74 -17.88 -4.88 -3.62
C LYS A 74 -16.50 -4.32 -3.93
N LEU A 75 -15.93 -3.66 -2.93
CA LEU A 75 -14.61 -3.06 -3.05
C LEU A 75 -13.68 -3.67 -2.00
N PRO A 76 -12.41 -3.87 -2.36
CA PRO A 76 -11.45 -4.39 -1.39
C PRO A 76 -11.19 -3.37 -0.30
N VAL A 77 -11.26 -3.82 0.95
CA VAL A 77 -11.00 -2.95 2.10
C VAL A 77 -9.85 -3.46 2.95
N LYS A 78 -9.43 -4.70 2.75
CA LYS A 78 -8.36 -5.28 3.56
C LYS A 78 -7.59 -6.30 2.75
N ILE A 79 -6.28 -6.26 2.87
CA ILE A 79 -5.39 -7.26 2.26
C ILE A 79 -4.46 -7.78 3.35
N GLU A 80 -4.45 -9.09 3.54
CA GLU A 80 -3.61 -9.74 4.54
C GLU A 80 -2.62 -10.67 3.85
N GLY A 81 -1.36 -10.39 4.02
CA GLY A 81 -0.28 -11.26 3.57
C GLY A 81 0.39 -11.94 4.75
N VAL A 82 1.47 -12.65 4.48
CA VAL A 82 2.20 -13.36 5.54
C VAL A 82 2.79 -12.39 6.55
N TRP A 83 3.27 -11.24 6.07
CA TRP A 83 3.99 -10.31 6.93
C TRP A 83 3.42 -8.89 6.91
N PHE A 84 2.25 -8.70 6.34
CA PHE A 84 1.65 -7.36 6.30
C PHE A 84 0.14 -7.45 6.36
N THR A 85 -0.46 -6.38 6.85
CA THR A 85 -1.90 -6.18 6.83
C THR A 85 -2.15 -4.77 6.36
N ILE A 86 -3.01 -4.62 5.38
CA ILE A 86 -3.40 -3.34 4.82
C ILE A 86 -4.90 -3.20 5.00
N LEU A 87 -5.35 -2.12 5.62
CA LEU A 87 -6.76 -1.92 5.93
C LEU A 87 -7.18 -0.49 5.66
N GLN A 88 -8.22 -0.32 4.87
CA GLN A 88 -8.87 0.97 4.73
C GLN A 88 -9.78 1.16 5.95
N LYS A 89 -9.28 1.88 6.95
CA LYS A 89 -10.01 2.09 8.19
C LYS A 89 -11.24 2.95 7.99
N ASP A 90 -11.11 3.99 7.19
CA ASP A 90 -12.19 4.91 6.85
C ASP A 90 -11.81 5.60 5.54
N LYS A 91 -12.59 6.60 5.13
CA LYS A 91 -12.40 7.27 3.86
C LYS A 91 -11.09 8.06 3.76
N LYS A 92 -10.44 8.29 4.88
CA LYS A 92 -9.23 9.12 4.92
C LYS A 92 -8.02 8.39 5.48
N THR A 93 -8.17 7.15 5.91
CA THR A 93 -7.09 6.48 6.63
C THR A 93 -6.82 5.08 6.09
N LEU A 94 -5.59 4.88 5.66
CA LEU A 94 -5.10 3.56 5.32
C LEU A 94 -4.16 3.11 6.43
N TYR A 95 -4.49 1.98 7.05
CA TYR A 95 -3.69 1.38 8.10
C TYR A 95 -2.80 0.31 7.51
N VAL A 96 -1.53 0.33 7.86
CA VAL A 96 -0.55 -0.64 7.38
C VAL A 96 0.19 -1.22 8.58
N LYS A 97 0.15 -2.53 8.72
CA LYS A 97 0.87 -3.23 9.77
C LYS A 97 1.92 -4.12 9.12
N ILE A 98 3.15 -4.01 9.58
CA ILE A 98 4.28 -4.77 9.05
C ILE A 98 4.83 -5.63 10.17
N ALA A 99 4.87 -6.93 9.96
CA ALA A 99 5.40 -7.88 10.91
C ALA A 99 6.92 -7.89 10.89
N GLU A 100 7.51 -8.53 11.86
CA GLU A 100 8.96 -8.66 11.97
C GLU A 100 9.54 -9.36 10.74
N ASN A 101 10.67 -8.87 10.29
CA ASN A 101 11.43 -9.50 9.22
C ASN A 101 12.59 -10.29 9.84
N ASN A 102 12.45 -11.59 9.86
CA ASN A 102 13.46 -12.46 10.44
C ASN A 102 14.55 -12.88 9.46
N THR A 103 14.48 -12.37 8.24
CA THR A 103 15.50 -12.66 7.23
C THR A 103 16.58 -11.60 7.24
N ASN A 104 17.69 -11.84 6.59
CA ASN A 104 18.73 -10.84 6.43
C ASN A 104 18.57 -10.01 5.16
N LYS A 105 17.44 -10.10 4.51
CA LYS A 105 17.19 -9.38 3.27
C LYS A 105 16.15 -8.29 3.47
N ASN A 106 16.39 -7.14 2.84
CA ASN A 106 15.39 -6.09 2.77
C ASN A 106 14.24 -6.55 1.88
N ARG A 107 13.06 -5.99 2.12
CA ARG A 107 11.90 -6.30 1.28
C ARG A 107 11.07 -5.06 1.05
N ILE A 108 10.37 -5.04 -0.08
CA ILE A 108 9.61 -3.88 -0.54
C ILE A 108 8.18 -4.31 -0.84
N LEU A 109 7.24 -3.56 -0.30
CA LEU A 109 5.82 -3.75 -0.54
C LEU A 109 5.26 -2.50 -1.20
N LEU A 110 4.62 -2.65 -2.34
CA LEU A 110 3.89 -1.55 -2.97
C LEU A 110 2.40 -1.81 -2.81
N ILE A 111 1.72 -0.79 -2.31
CA ILE A 111 0.28 -0.80 -2.09
C ILE A 111 -0.33 0.13 -3.12
N PHE A 112 -1.30 -0.38 -3.89
CA PHE A 112 -1.90 0.39 -4.98
C PHE A 112 -3.29 0.87 -4.62
N LEU A 113 -3.58 2.11 -4.97
CA LEU A 113 -4.87 2.74 -4.76
C LEU A 113 -5.41 3.21 -6.09
N GLN A 114 -6.67 3.54 -6.12
CA GLN A 114 -7.31 4.12 -7.30
C GLN A 114 -8.13 5.34 -6.91
N HIS A 115 -7.98 6.40 -7.69
CA HIS A 115 -8.80 7.59 -7.61
C HIS A 115 -9.05 8.06 -9.05
N LEU A 116 -10.24 7.79 -9.59
CA LEU A 116 -10.54 8.06 -10.99
C LEU A 116 -9.53 7.36 -11.89
N ASP A 117 -8.84 8.10 -12.75
CA ASP A 117 -7.81 7.55 -13.64
C ASP A 117 -6.42 7.57 -13.02
N TYR A 118 -6.32 7.92 -11.77
CA TYR A 118 -5.06 8.04 -11.06
C TYR A 118 -4.85 6.80 -10.20
N PHE A 119 -3.69 6.17 -10.35
CA PHE A 119 -3.36 4.94 -9.63
C PHE A 119 -2.09 5.13 -8.82
N PRO A 120 -2.19 5.85 -7.69
CA PRO A 120 -1.01 6.07 -6.87
C PRO A 120 -0.62 4.83 -6.08
N ASP A 121 0.64 4.79 -5.65
CA ASP A 121 1.10 3.73 -4.79
C ASP A 121 1.68 4.29 -3.49
N ILE A 122 1.77 3.42 -2.50
CA ILE A 122 2.47 3.68 -1.26
C ILE A 122 3.55 2.61 -1.16
N CYS A 123 4.78 3.04 -0.94
CA CYS A 123 5.92 2.14 -0.90
C CYS A 123 6.34 1.90 0.55
N VAL A 124 6.43 0.63 0.93
CA VAL A 124 6.92 0.24 2.24
C VAL A 124 8.23 -0.51 2.03
N THR A 125 9.30 -0.03 2.65
CA THR A 125 10.58 -0.73 2.63
C THR A 125 10.89 -1.18 4.05
N GLN A 126 11.22 -2.46 4.19
CA GLN A 126 11.59 -3.02 5.47
C GLN A 126 12.99 -3.59 5.40
N LYS A 127 13.80 -3.22 6.36
CA LYS A 127 15.16 -3.73 6.44
C LYS A 127 15.18 -5.16 6.95
N GLY A 128 16.17 -5.90 6.50
CA GLY A 128 16.47 -7.21 7.04
C GLY A 128 17.07 -7.11 8.43
N LYS A 129 17.07 -8.22 9.07
CA LYS A 129 17.56 -8.37 10.44
C LYS A 129 19.09 -8.24 10.51
#